data_f8de0b08ad6d7bd72c5396fe0cdc1f32
#
_entry.id   f8de0b08ad6d7bd72c5396fe0cdc1f32
#
_cell.length_a   1.000
_cell.length_b   1.000
_cell.length_c   1.000
_cell.angle_alpha   90.00
_cell.angle_beta   90.00
_cell.angle_gamma   90.00
#
_symmetry.space_group_name_H-M   'P 1'
#
loop_
_entity.id
_entity.type
_entity.pdbx_description
1 polymer ?
#
loop_
_entity_poly.entity_id
_entity_poly.type
_entity_poly.pdbx_seq_one_letter_code
_entity_poly.pdbx_strand_id
1 'polypeptide(L)'
;LLTKSEEGDYLSYGFPMGEPEHLKEAVDALYAYSMEKGRKFQMHNVTPEQFALLEAVYPGRFQIEYRRDYADYVYEAEKLAKLSGKKYHGKKNHTNKFKKLYPQWQYETIDDSNVEACFQMALKWRNKNGCEEDPEKNSEMCVTLNSLRLYKELNLKGGLIWAEGEIVAFSIGEP
;
A
#
# COMPACT_ATOMS: atom_id res chain seq x y z
N LEU A 1 11.61 -10.37 5.62
CA LEU A 1 10.25 -10.32 5.07
C LEU A 1 10.31 -10.50 3.56
N LEU A 2 9.43 -11.30 3.01
CA LEU A 2 9.37 -11.59 1.58
C LEU A 2 7.92 -11.54 1.13
N THR A 3 7.65 -10.81 0.05
CA THR A 3 6.38 -10.86 -0.66
C THR A 3 6.51 -11.76 -1.88
N LYS A 4 5.48 -12.54 -2.15
CA LYS A 4 5.41 -13.45 -3.31
C LYS A 4 4.08 -13.27 -4.01
N SER A 5 4.10 -13.19 -5.33
CA SER A 5 2.91 -13.22 -6.18
C SER A 5 3.12 -14.16 -7.37
N GLU A 6 2.02 -14.55 -8.02
CA GLU A 6 2.05 -15.34 -9.23
C GLU A 6 1.50 -14.51 -10.38
N GLU A 7 2.30 -14.32 -11.42
CA GLU A 7 1.95 -13.50 -12.57
C GLU A 7 2.26 -14.28 -13.86
N GLY A 8 1.24 -14.81 -14.49
CA GLY A 8 1.39 -15.66 -15.69
C GLY A 8 2.36 -16.84 -15.42
N ASP A 9 3.44 -16.94 -16.20
CA ASP A 9 4.47 -17.97 -16.06
C ASP A 9 5.53 -17.65 -15.00
N TYR A 10 5.40 -16.53 -14.29
CA TYR A 10 6.39 -16.06 -13.34
C TYR A 10 5.98 -16.31 -11.90
N LEU A 11 6.96 -16.64 -11.05
CA LEU A 11 6.91 -16.36 -9.63
C LEU A 11 7.62 -15.05 -9.39
N SER A 12 6.88 -14.08 -8.88
CA SER A 12 7.35 -12.71 -8.66
C SER A 12 7.55 -12.44 -7.18
N TYR A 13 8.70 -11.89 -6.83
CA TYR A 13 9.09 -11.65 -5.44
C TYR A 13 9.44 -10.18 -5.24
N GLY A 14 9.09 -9.64 -4.08
CA GLY A 14 9.67 -8.38 -3.61
C GLY A 14 11.18 -8.54 -3.35
N PHE A 15 11.90 -7.42 -3.29
CA PHE A 15 13.31 -7.44 -2.90
C PHE A 15 13.46 -8.05 -1.48
N PRO A 16 14.35 -9.04 -1.26
CA PRO A 16 14.54 -9.64 0.04
C PRO A 16 15.00 -8.60 1.07
N MET A 17 14.30 -8.50 2.19
CA MET A 17 14.68 -7.62 3.29
C MET A 17 15.50 -8.41 4.31
N GLY A 18 16.68 -7.90 4.65
CA GLY A 18 17.64 -8.50 5.56
C GLY A 18 19.02 -7.89 5.41
N GLU A 19 20.01 -8.48 6.06
CA GLU A 19 21.39 -8.02 5.96
C GLU A 19 21.94 -8.21 4.53
N PRO A 20 22.63 -7.20 3.97
CA PRO A 20 23.12 -7.21 2.57
C PRO A 20 24.00 -8.43 2.24
N GLU A 21 24.73 -8.96 3.21
CA GLU A 21 25.61 -10.13 3.04
C GLU A 21 24.87 -11.41 2.70
N HIS A 22 23.57 -11.51 3.08
CA HIS A 22 22.71 -12.65 2.78
C HIS A 22 21.90 -12.48 1.49
N LEU A 23 22.04 -11.36 0.78
CA LEU A 23 21.28 -11.08 -0.44
C LEU A 23 21.47 -12.19 -1.49
N LYS A 24 22.72 -12.62 -1.70
CA LYS A 24 23.03 -13.67 -2.68
C LYS A 24 22.34 -14.97 -2.35
N GLU A 25 22.45 -15.42 -1.11
CA GLU A 25 21.83 -16.67 -0.64
C GLU A 25 20.31 -16.63 -0.79
N ALA A 26 19.68 -15.51 -0.40
CA ALA A 26 18.24 -15.32 -0.53
C ALA A 26 17.78 -15.38 -1.98
N VAL A 27 18.45 -14.66 -2.89
CA VAL A 27 18.10 -14.65 -4.31
C VAL A 27 18.32 -16.02 -4.96
N ASP A 28 19.43 -16.70 -4.65
CA ASP A 28 19.70 -18.06 -5.16
C ASP A 28 18.61 -19.04 -4.71
N ALA A 29 18.17 -18.97 -3.45
CA ALA A 29 17.09 -19.82 -2.92
C ALA A 29 15.75 -19.55 -3.63
N LEU A 30 15.40 -18.30 -3.87
CA LEU A 30 14.17 -17.92 -4.58
C LEU A 30 14.21 -18.36 -6.04
N TYR A 31 15.35 -18.22 -6.68
CA TYR A 31 15.55 -18.69 -8.05
C TYR A 31 15.41 -20.21 -8.13
N ALA A 32 16.08 -20.95 -7.24
CA ALA A 32 15.98 -22.42 -7.17
C ALA A 32 14.54 -22.88 -6.95
N TYR A 33 13.83 -22.24 -6.03
CA TYR A 33 12.41 -22.53 -5.78
C TYR A 33 11.54 -22.29 -7.02
N SER A 34 11.78 -21.19 -7.76
CA SER A 34 11.04 -20.90 -8.99
C SER A 34 11.27 -22.00 -10.04
N MET A 35 12.53 -22.43 -10.20
CA MET A 35 12.88 -23.51 -11.13
C MET A 35 12.26 -24.85 -10.72
N GLU A 36 12.25 -25.19 -9.44
CA GLU A 36 11.56 -26.38 -8.92
C GLU A 36 10.06 -26.40 -9.27
N LYS A 37 9.43 -25.22 -9.23
CA LYS A 37 8.00 -25.06 -9.61
C LYS A 37 7.76 -24.96 -11.11
N GLY A 38 8.81 -25.07 -11.95
CA GLY A 38 8.70 -24.91 -13.40
C GLY A 38 8.26 -23.50 -13.82
N ARG A 39 8.59 -22.49 -13.01
CA ARG A 39 8.17 -21.08 -13.23
C ARG A 39 9.40 -20.18 -13.44
N LYS A 40 9.22 -19.13 -14.21
CA LYS A 40 10.25 -18.11 -14.38
C LYS A 40 10.37 -17.26 -13.12
N PHE A 41 11.59 -16.90 -12.78
CA PHE A 41 11.89 -16.00 -11.67
C PHE A 41 11.76 -14.54 -12.10
N GLN A 42 11.12 -13.73 -11.27
CA GLN A 42 10.99 -12.29 -11.45
C GLN A 42 11.03 -11.60 -10.08
N MET A 43 11.49 -10.36 -10.06
CA MET A 43 11.37 -9.48 -8.89
C MET A 43 10.55 -8.24 -9.26
N HIS A 44 9.78 -7.72 -8.31
CA HIS A 44 8.95 -6.52 -8.47
C HIS A 44 9.25 -5.50 -7.36
N ASN A 45 8.89 -4.25 -7.62
CA ASN A 45 9.07 -3.11 -6.69
C ASN A 45 10.51 -2.95 -6.22
N VAL A 46 11.47 -3.21 -7.12
CA VAL A 46 12.90 -3.06 -6.85
C VAL A 46 13.30 -1.62 -7.10
N THR A 47 13.82 -0.93 -6.06
CA THR A 47 14.31 0.44 -6.20
C THR A 47 15.66 0.49 -6.95
N PRO A 48 16.07 1.67 -7.49
CA PRO A 48 17.39 1.80 -8.12
C PRO A 48 18.55 1.41 -7.20
N GLU A 49 18.46 1.72 -5.90
CA GLU A 49 19.48 1.38 -4.90
C GLU A 49 19.54 -0.14 -4.68
N GLN A 50 18.39 -0.79 -4.57
CA GLN A 50 18.29 -2.25 -4.44
C GLN A 50 18.78 -2.96 -5.71
N PHE A 51 18.48 -2.39 -6.88
CA PHE A 51 19.01 -2.92 -8.14
C PHE A 51 20.55 -2.82 -8.21
N ALA A 52 21.14 -1.74 -7.72
CA ALA A 52 22.60 -1.62 -7.65
C ALA A 52 23.23 -2.72 -6.78
N LEU A 53 22.58 -3.15 -5.71
CA LEU A 53 23.02 -4.30 -4.90
C LEU A 53 22.90 -5.62 -5.66
N LEU A 54 21.81 -5.83 -6.42
CA LEU A 54 21.66 -7.01 -7.27
C LEU A 54 22.72 -7.04 -8.38
N GLU A 55 22.99 -5.92 -9.03
CA GLU A 55 23.97 -5.81 -10.10
C GLU A 55 25.41 -6.06 -9.60
N ALA A 56 25.72 -5.66 -8.36
CA ALA A 56 27.01 -5.97 -7.73
C ALA A 56 27.21 -7.48 -7.52
N VAL A 57 26.14 -8.22 -7.21
CA VAL A 57 26.18 -9.67 -6.96
C VAL A 57 26.02 -10.50 -8.23
N TYR A 58 25.21 -10.02 -9.16
CA TYR A 58 24.85 -10.70 -10.41
C TYR A 58 25.02 -9.79 -11.63
N PRO A 59 26.24 -9.40 -12.00
CA PRO A 59 26.48 -8.44 -13.08
C PRO A 59 25.83 -8.87 -14.40
N GLY A 60 24.97 -8.01 -14.96
CA GLY A 60 24.33 -8.22 -16.26
C GLY A 60 23.36 -9.41 -16.33
N ARG A 61 22.92 -9.95 -15.20
CA ARG A 61 22.03 -11.12 -15.16
C ARG A 61 20.54 -10.76 -15.16
N PHE A 62 20.19 -9.53 -14.82
CA PHE A 62 18.82 -9.05 -14.74
C PHE A 62 18.49 -8.09 -15.87
N GLN A 63 17.31 -8.26 -16.44
CA GLN A 63 16.69 -7.28 -17.34
C GLN A 63 15.71 -6.44 -16.54
N ILE A 64 15.80 -5.10 -16.70
CA ILE A 64 14.92 -4.16 -16.00
C ILE A 64 13.75 -3.80 -16.91
N GLU A 65 12.55 -3.81 -16.33
CA GLU A 65 11.35 -3.23 -16.90
C GLU A 65 10.80 -2.16 -15.95
N TYR A 66 10.71 -0.91 -16.43
CA TYR A 66 10.10 0.17 -15.64
C TYR A 66 8.61 0.23 -15.89
N ARG A 67 7.82 -0.05 -14.86
CA ARG A 67 6.35 0.00 -14.89
C ARG A 67 5.84 1.18 -14.09
N ARG A 68 5.57 2.29 -14.79
CA ARG A 68 5.06 3.51 -14.15
C ARG A 68 3.73 3.32 -13.41
N ASP A 69 2.89 2.42 -13.88
CA ASP A 69 1.56 2.18 -13.32
C ASP A 69 1.62 1.59 -11.89
N TYR A 70 2.77 1.02 -11.53
CA TYR A 70 3.04 0.51 -10.18
C TYR A 70 3.82 1.49 -9.28
N ALA A 71 4.05 2.71 -9.77
CA ALA A 71 4.81 3.69 -8.99
C ALA A 71 3.93 4.35 -7.93
N ASP A 72 4.44 4.39 -6.69
CA ASP A 72 3.77 5.05 -5.58
C ASP A 72 3.78 6.58 -5.71
N TYR A 73 2.77 7.22 -5.15
CA TYR A 73 2.69 8.67 -5.04
C TYR A 73 3.44 9.16 -3.81
N VAL A 74 4.56 9.82 -4.02
CA VAL A 74 5.35 10.43 -2.93
C VAL A 74 5.00 11.91 -2.80
N TYR A 75 4.69 12.32 -1.57
CA TYR A 75 4.35 13.70 -1.23
C TYR A 75 5.24 14.22 -0.10
N GLU A 76 5.65 15.49 -0.21
CA GLU A 76 6.19 16.20 0.93
C GLU A 76 5.08 16.43 1.97
N ALA A 77 5.22 15.85 3.16
CA ALA A 77 4.18 15.86 4.20
C ALA A 77 3.69 17.29 4.53
N GLU A 78 4.60 18.25 4.66
CA GLU A 78 4.26 19.63 4.98
C GLU A 78 3.42 20.30 3.87
N LYS A 79 3.79 20.08 2.60
CA LYS A 79 3.04 20.62 1.45
C LYS A 79 1.66 19.99 1.32
N LEU A 80 1.57 18.68 1.59
CA LEU A 80 0.29 17.96 1.57
C LEU A 80 -0.62 18.43 2.70
N ALA A 81 -0.09 18.60 3.92
CA ALA A 81 -0.85 19.07 5.07
C ALA A 81 -1.38 20.50 4.87
N LYS A 82 -0.56 21.41 4.32
CA LYS A 82 -0.95 22.80 4.08
C LYS A 82 -1.73 23.00 2.78
N LEU A 83 -1.72 22.03 1.87
CA LEU A 83 -2.27 22.13 0.51
C LEU A 83 -1.80 23.42 -0.20
N SER A 84 -0.50 23.73 -0.06
CA SER A 84 0.10 24.96 -0.56
C SER A 84 0.60 24.81 -1.99
N GLY A 85 0.40 25.88 -2.79
CA GLY A 85 0.86 25.93 -4.17
C GLY A 85 -0.17 25.49 -5.21
N LYS A 86 0.10 25.85 -6.46
CA LYS A 86 -0.82 25.67 -7.61
C LYS A 86 -1.21 24.18 -7.80
N LYS A 87 -0.27 23.27 -7.58
CA LYS A 87 -0.47 21.81 -7.72
C LYS A 87 -1.59 21.27 -6.81
N TYR A 88 -1.78 21.88 -5.63
CA TYR A 88 -2.76 21.42 -4.64
C TYR A 88 -4.08 22.21 -4.66
N HIS A 89 -4.23 23.19 -5.55
CA HIS A 89 -5.40 24.08 -5.59
C HIS A 89 -6.73 23.30 -5.70
N GLY A 90 -6.79 22.29 -6.57
CA GLY A 90 -7.96 21.42 -6.69
C GLY A 90 -8.29 20.68 -5.39
N LYS A 91 -7.28 20.07 -4.74
CA LYS A 91 -7.45 19.37 -3.46
C LYS A 91 -7.93 20.32 -2.36
N LYS A 92 -7.37 21.54 -2.30
CA LYS A 92 -7.79 22.59 -1.35
C LYS A 92 -9.24 23.00 -1.55
N ASN A 93 -9.68 23.14 -2.82
CA ASN A 93 -11.06 23.48 -3.13
C ASN A 93 -12.03 22.38 -2.67
N HIS A 94 -11.69 21.10 -2.89
CA HIS A 94 -12.51 19.98 -2.39
C HIS A 94 -12.60 19.97 -0.87
N THR A 95 -11.47 20.16 -0.18
CA THR A 95 -11.44 20.26 1.28
C THR A 95 -12.29 21.42 1.81
N ASN A 96 -12.18 22.58 1.18
CA ASN A 96 -12.98 23.75 1.58
C ASN A 96 -14.48 23.53 1.33
N LYS A 97 -14.83 22.89 0.19
CA LYS A 97 -16.23 22.53 -0.10
C LYS A 97 -16.78 21.58 0.95
N PHE A 98 -16.02 20.53 1.31
CA PHE A 98 -16.40 19.58 2.36
C PHE A 98 -16.66 20.30 3.70
N LYS A 99 -15.71 21.13 4.15
CA LYS A 99 -15.85 21.90 5.40
C LYS A 99 -17.04 22.85 5.42
N LYS A 100 -17.41 23.40 4.25
CA LYS A 100 -18.59 24.25 4.12
C LYS A 100 -19.89 23.46 4.17
N LEU A 101 -19.93 22.26 3.59
CA LEU A 101 -21.11 21.39 3.60
C LEU A 101 -21.34 20.74 4.96
N TYR A 102 -20.25 20.37 5.64
CA TYR A 102 -20.28 19.66 6.93
C TYR A 102 -19.55 20.46 8.01
N PRO A 103 -20.10 21.58 8.49
CA PRO A 103 -19.41 22.47 9.42
C PRO A 103 -19.13 21.84 10.79
N GLN A 104 -19.84 20.76 11.16
CA GLN A 104 -19.65 20.00 12.39
C GLN A 104 -18.77 18.76 12.21
N TRP A 105 -18.00 18.66 11.11
CA TRP A 105 -17.07 17.56 10.90
C TRP A 105 -16.02 17.51 12.02
N GLN A 106 -15.58 16.29 12.35
CA GLN A 106 -14.56 16.06 13.37
C GLN A 106 -13.50 15.12 12.84
N TYR A 107 -12.28 15.30 13.29
CA TYR A 107 -11.17 14.37 13.06
C TYR A 107 -10.84 13.66 14.37
N GLU A 108 -10.62 12.36 14.29
CA GLU A 108 -10.13 11.55 15.40
C GLU A 108 -8.97 10.67 14.92
N THR A 109 -8.02 10.39 15.81
CA THR A 109 -7.02 9.36 15.60
C THR A 109 -7.68 8.00 15.77
N ILE A 110 -7.31 7.04 14.92
CA ILE A 110 -7.80 5.66 15.06
C ILE A 110 -7.08 5.00 16.25
N ASP A 111 -7.85 4.39 17.12
CA ASP A 111 -7.42 3.62 18.27
C ASP A 111 -8.33 2.41 18.54
N ASP A 112 -8.07 1.69 19.63
CA ASP A 112 -8.84 0.50 20.02
C ASP A 112 -10.36 0.79 20.24
N SER A 113 -10.75 2.03 20.48
CA SER A 113 -12.15 2.41 20.75
C SER A 113 -12.96 2.63 19.46
N ASN A 114 -12.33 2.98 18.36
CA ASN A 114 -13.01 3.37 17.12
C ASN A 114 -12.58 2.58 15.86
N VAL A 115 -11.56 1.73 15.94
CA VAL A 115 -11.09 0.89 14.80
C VAL A 115 -12.19 -0.03 14.28
N GLU A 116 -13.02 -0.59 15.16
CA GLU A 116 -14.14 -1.44 14.75
C GLU A 116 -15.18 -0.64 13.95
N ALA A 117 -15.43 0.62 14.28
CA ALA A 117 -16.31 1.48 13.51
C ALA A 117 -15.76 1.76 12.10
N CYS A 118 -14.45 1.91 11.95
CA CYS A 118 -13.78 1.99 10.64
C CYS A 118 -13.96 0.68 9.86
N PHE A 119 -13.82 -0.47 10.50
CA PHE A 119 -14.05 -1.78 9.90
C PHE A 119 -15.49 -1.93 9.38
N GLN A 120 -16.48 -1.54 10.15
CA GLN A 120 -17.88 -1.57 9.74
C GLN A 120 -18.17 -0.59 8.59
N MET A 121 -17.53 0.58 8.59
CA MET A 121 -17.61 1.52 7.47
C MET A 121 -17.02 0.92 6.19
N ALA A 122 -15.86 0.26 6.27
CA ALA A 122 -15.23 -0.40 5.14
C ALA A 122 -16.11 -1.53 4.56
N LEU A 123 -16.76 -2.33 5.41
CA LEU A 123 -17.71 -3.35 4.97
C LEU A 123 -18.93 -2.75 4.24
N LYS A 124 -19.52 -1.68 4.78
CA LYS A 124 -20.62 -0.96 4.10
C LYS A 124 -20.18 -0.45 2.73
N TRP A 125 -18.97 0.11 2.65
CA TRP A 125 -18.42 0.61 1.40
C TRP A 125 -18.18 -0.52 0.38
N ARG A 126 -17.62 -1.65 0.82
CA ARG A 126 -17.43 -2.86 0.01
C ARG A 126 -18.74 -3.31 -0.64
N ASN A 127 -19.78 -3.46 0.16
CA ASN A 127 -21.09 -3.92 -0.30
C ASN A 127 -21.71 -2.92 -1.29
N LYS A 128 -21.64 -1.62 -0.98
CA LYS A 128 -22.21 -0.56 -1.82
C LYS A 128 -21.55 -0.46 -3.19
N ASN A 129 -20.25 -0.77 -3.29
CA ASN A 129 -19.46 -0.60 -4.51
C ASN A 129 -19.24 -1.89 -5.29
N GLY A 130 -19.91 -3.00 -4.92
CA GLY A 130 -19.84 -4.26 -5.66
C GLY A 130 -18.42 -4.83 -5.75
N CYS A 131 -17.60 -4.63 -4.69
CA CYS A 131 -16.20 -5.06 -4.71
C CYS A 131 -16.04 -6.57 -4.87
N GLU A 132 -17.04 -7.38 -4.53
CA GLU A 132 -16.99 -8.83 -4.68
C GLU A 132 -16.97 -9.29 -6.15
N GLU A 133 -17.50 -8.47 -7.05
CA GLU A 133 -17.56 -8.75 -8.49
C GLU A 133 -16.28 -8.28 -9.22
N ASP A 134 -15.43 -7.49 -8.57
CA ASP A 134 -14.20 -6.92 -9.11
C ASP A 134 -12.99 -7.45 -8.33
N PRO A 135 -12.15 -8.35 -8.92
CA PRO A 135 -11.03 -8.97 -8.23
C PRO A 135 -10.01 -7.98 -7.65
N GLU A 136 -9.74 -6.87 -8.33
CA GLU A 136 -8.79 -5.84 -7.86
C GLU A 136 -9.35 -5.11 -6.65
N LYS A 137 -10.58 -4.61 -6.73
CA LYS A 137 -11.25 -3.95 -5.59
C LYS A 137 -11.44 -4.90 -4.42
N ASN A 138 -11.75 -6.16 -4.68
CA ASN A 138 -11.89 -7.16 -3.62
C ASN A 138 -10.55 -7.40 -2.92
N SER A 139 -9.45 -7.48 -3.67
CA SER A 139 -8.09 -7.62 -3.11
C SER A 139 -7.72 -6.43 -2.23
N GLU A 140 -7.92 -5.20 -2.69
CA GLU A 140 -7.69 -3.98 -1.91
C GLU A 140 -8.53 -3.93 -0.64
N MET A 141 -9.80 -4.31 -0.72
CA MET A 141 -10.68 -4.37 0.44
C MET A 141 -10.27 -5.45 1.44
N CYS A 142 -9.78 -6.61 0.98
CA CYS A 142 -9.24 -7.64 1.86
C CYS A 142 -8.01 -7.13 2.62
N VAL A 143 -7.10 -6.43 1.96
CA VAL A 143 -5.94 -5.79 2.61
C VAL A 143 -6.41 -4.77 3.65
N THR A 144 -7.32 -3.87 3.29
CA THR A 144 -7.86 -2.86 4.20
C THR A 144 -8.51 -3.48 5.44
N LEU A 145 -9.39 -4.46 5.27
CA LEU A 145 -10.08 -5.13 6.37
C LEU A 145 -9.12 -5.91 7.27
N ASN A 146 -8.12 -6.60 6.70
CA ASN A 146 -7.11 -7.30 7.48
C ASN A 146 -6.20 -6.32 8.24
N SER A 147 -5.83 -5.20 7.63
CA SER A 147 -5.06 -4.15 8.29
C SER A 147 -5.82 -3.55 9.48
N LEU A 148 -7.13 -3.33 9.36
CA LEU A 148 -7.94 -2.86 10.48
C LEU A 148 -8.06 -3.91 11.60
N ARG A 149 -8.19 -5.20 11.27
CA ARG A 149 -8.21 -6.30 12.26
C ARG A 149 -6.90 -6.43 13.01
N LEU A 150 -5.79 -6.22 12.32
CA LEU A 150 -4.43 -6.35 12.86
C LEU A 150 -3.82 -4.98 13.18
N TYR A 151 -4.66 -3.94 13.34
CA TYR A 151 -4.23 -2.55 13.49
C TYR A 151 -3.18 -2.36 14.58
N LYS A 152 -3.39 -2.99 15.71
CA LYS A 152 -2.51 -2.94 16.87
C LYS A 152 -1.24 -3.79 16.67
N GLU A 153 -1.41 -5.03 16.20
CA GLU A 153 -0.31 -5.96 15.97
C GLU A 153 0.67 -5.44 14.93
N LEU A 154 0.16 -4.79 13.90
CA LEU A 154 0.96 -4.15 12.86
C LEU A 154 1.45 -2.75 13.24
N ASN A 155 1.13 -2.26 14.44
CA ASN A 155 1.48 -0.90 14.91
C ASN A 155 1.08 0.20 13.91
N LEU A 156 -0.06 0.05 13.24
CA LEU A 156 -0.53 1.02 12.26
C LEU A 156 -0.91 2.35 12.93
N LYS A 157 -0.85 3.40 12.13
CA LYS A 157 -1.33 4.74 12.49
C LYS A 157 -2.43 5.15 11.51
N GLY A 158 -3.39 5.91 12.00
CA GLY A 158 -4.47 6.35 11.14
C GLY A 158 -5.32 7.45 11.76
N GLY A 159 -6.20 7.97 10.93
CA GLY A 159 -7.20 8.94 11.34
C GLY A 159 -8.49 8.74 10.57
N LEU A 160 -9.57 9.16 11.18
CA LEU A 160 -10.91 9.08 10.63
C LEU A 160 -11.60 10.45 10.67
N ILE A 161 -12.62 10.59 9.86
CA ILE A 161 -13.43 11.81 9.79
C ILE A 161 -14.89 11.44 10.02
N TRP A 162 -15.48 12.15 10.98
CA TRP A 162 -16.89 12.15 11.24
C TRP A 162 -17.59 13.29 10.50
N ALA A 163 -18.76 13.02 9.95
CA ALA A 163 -19.70 14.02 9.48
C ALA A 163 -21.12 13.50 9.66
N GLU A 164 -22.01 14.36 10.17
CA GLU A 164 -23.43 14.02 10.42
C GLU A 164 -23.62 12.77 11.30
N GLY A 165 -22.69 12.52 12.23
CA GLY A 165 -22.75 11.39 13.16
C GLY A 165 -22.29 10.05 12.58
N GLU A 166 -21.75 10.04 11.36
CA GLU A 166 -21.20 8.85 10.71
C GLU A 166 -19.73 9.03 10.35
N ILE A 167 -18.96 7.94 10.32
CA ILE A 167 -17.61 7.92 9.75
C ILE A 167 -17.76 7.98 8.22
N VAL A 168 -17.22 9.03 7.62
CA VAL A 168 -17.29 9.26 6.16
C VAL A 168 -15.99 8.98 5.44
N ALA A 169 -14.87 8.94 6.15
CA ALA A 169 -13.56 8.59 5.62
C ALA A 169 -12.62 8.13 6.73
N PHE A 170 -11.65 7.29 6.37
CA PHE A 170 -10.49 7.00 7.20
C PHE A 170 -9.25 6.76 6.31
N SER A 171 -8.09 6.85 6.92
CA SER A 171 -6.81 6.47 6.32
C SER A 171 -5.96 5.78 7.36
N ILE A 172 -5.27 4.73 6.96
CA ILE A 172 -4.32 3.98 7.78
C ILE A 172 -3.01 3.83 7.03
N GLY A 173 -1.93 3.69 7.76
CA GLY A 173 -0.60 3.49 7.20
C GLY A 173 0.39 2.98 8.24
N GLU A 174 1.51 2.54 7.76
CA GLU A 174 2.67 2.19 8.58
C GLU A 174 3.44 3.47 8.95
N PRO A 175 4.02 3.57 10.17
CA PRO A 175 4.82 4.70 10.60
C PRO A 175 6.20 4.76 9.91
#